data_01aed821077bf0634af158d9f453e4d1
#
_entry.id   01aed821077bf0634af158d9f453e4d1
#
_cell.length_a   1.000
_cell.length_b   1.000
_cell.length_c   1.000
_cell.angle_alpha   90.00
_cell.angle_beta   90.00
_cell.angle_gamma   90.00
#
_symmetry.space_group_name_H-M   'P 1'
#
loop_
_entity.id
_entity.type
_entity.pdbx_description
1 polymer ?
#
loop_
_entity_poly.entity_id
_entity_poly.type
_entity_poly.pdbx_seq_one_letter_code
_entity_poly.pdbx_strand_id
1 'polypeptide(L)'
;HGPRLIIADEPTGNIDPEMSMDIMQLFEAINKVHITVVVVTHEHELVHKLAAKYNNRIITLANGHVASDTAHPEVAQEYEEWLAARQNDDEYEYED
;
A
#
# COMPACT_ATOMS: atom_id res chain seq x y z
N HIS A 1 9.56 -26.40 -8.07
CA HIS A 1 9.84 -25.18 -7.33
C HIS A 1 8.55 -24.43 -7.03
N GLY A 2 8.43 -23.93 -5.81
CA GLY A 2 7.27 -23.14 -5.41
C GLY A 2 7.29 -21.73 -6.01
N PRO A 3 6.19 -20.98 -5.89
CA PRO A 3 6.14 -19.61 -6.39
C PRO A 3 7.11 -18.72 -5.63
N ARG A 4 7.74 -17.77 -6.34
CA ARG A 4 8.64 -16.77 -5.74
C ARG A 4 7.92 -15.47 -5.43
N LEU A 5 6.71 -15.32 -5.92
CA LEU A 5 5.89 -14.13 -5.73
C LEU A 5 4.45 -14.55 -5.48
N ILE A 6 3.87 -14.02 -4.42
CA ILE A 6 2.45 -14.18 -4.12
C ILE A 6 1.81 -12.80 -4.10
N ILE A 7 0.69 -12.66 -4.78
CA ILE A 7 -0.10 -11.42 -4.77
C ILE A 7 -1.45 -11.74 -4.14
N ALA A 8 -1.77 -11.05 -3.05
CA ALA A 8 -3.05 -11.21 -2.36
C ALA A 8 -3.83 -9.90 -2.44
N ASP A 9 -5.03 -9.96 -3.00
CA ASP A 9 -5.90 -8.79 -3.17
C ASP A 9 -7.02 -8.83 -2.15
N GLU A 10 -7.03 -7.87 -1.23
CA GLU A 10 -7.99 -7.77 -0.14
C GLU A 10 -8.15 -9.10 0.61
N PRO A 11 -7.03 -9.71 1.07
CA PRO A 11 -7.09 -11.06 1.64
C PRO A 11 -7.84 -11.15 2.96
N THR A 12 -8.08 -10.02 3.61
CA THR A 12 -8.73 -9.94 4.92
C THR A 12 -10.12 -9.32 4.86
N GLY A 13 -10.69 -9.14 3.66
CA GLY A 13 -11.96 -8.43 3.47
C GLY A 13 -13.08 -8.94 4.37
N ASN A 14 -13.71 -8.03 5.12
CA ASN A 14 -14.90 -8.29 5.93
C ASN A 14 -14.76 -9.34 7.05
N ILE A 15 -13.55 -9.70 7.45
CA ILE A 15 -13.34 -10.56 8.62
C ILE A 15 -12.94 -9.70 9.82
N ASP A 16 -13.00 -10.26 11.03
CA ASP A 16 -12.69 -9.49 12.22
C ASP A 16 -11.19 -9.15 12.31
N PRO A 17 -10.84 -8.10 13.08
CA PRO A 17 -9.44 -7.64 13.16
C PRO A 17 -8.44 -8.69 13.66
N GLU A 18 -8.87 -9.55 14.59
CA GLU A 18 -7.99 -10.58 15.14
C GLU A 18 -7.64 -11.61 14.06
N MET A 19 -8.65 -12.05 13.30
CA MET A 19 -8.45 -13.01 12.22
C MET A 19 -7.65 -12.39 11.08
N SER A 20 -7.86 -11.10 10.82
CA SER A 20 -7.04 -10.36 9.83
C SER A 20 -5.58 -10.39 10.19
N MET A 21 -5.25 -10.18 11.46
CA MET A 21 -3.86 -10.25 11.93
C MET A 21 -3.28 -11.65 11.77
N ASP A 22 -4.06 -12.68 12.04
CA ASP A 22 -3.59 -14.07 11.87
C ASP A 22 -3.23 -14.37 10.42
N ILE A 23 -4.06 -13.91 9.47
CA ILE A 23 -3.81 -14.09 8.05
C ILE A 23 -2.54 -13.35 7.63
N MET A 24 -2.36 -12.13 8.11
CA MET A 24 -1.18 -11.33 7.76
C MET A 24 0.09 -11.92 8.37
N GLN A 25 0.02 -12.49 9.56
CA GLN A 25 1.15 -13.21 10.16
C GLN A 25 1.54 -14.43 9.33
N LEU A 26 0.56 -15.09 8.72
CA LEU A 26 0.85 -16.20 7.81
C LEU A 26 1.64 -15.72 6.59
N PHE A 27 1.26 -14.59 6.01
CA PHE A 27 2.02 -14.01 4.90
C PHE A 27 3.44 -13.63 5.30
N GLU A 28 3.63 -13.13 6.53
CA GLU A 28 4.97 -12.84 7.04
C GLU A 28 5.82 -14.11 7.16
N ALA A 29 5.22 -15.19 7.62
CA ALA A 29 5.91 -16.49 7.70
C ALA A 29 6.33 -16.98 6.31
N ILE A 30 5.47 -16.81 5.32
CA ILE A 30 5.77 -17.15 3.92
C ILE A 30 6.92 -16.30 3.39
N ASN A 31 6.91 -15.01 3.70
CA ASN A 31 7.97 -14.10 3.26
C ASN A 31 9.33 -14.48 3.83
N LYS A 32 9.37 -14.97 5.06
CA LYS A 32 10.63 -15.38 5.70
C LYS A 32 11.36 -16.51 4.99
N VAL A 33 10.65 -17.29 4.18
CA VAL A 33 11.28 -18.36 3.38
C VAL A 33 11.60 -17.88 1.96
N HIS A 34 11.89 -16.59 1.81
CA HIS A 34 12.34 -15.97 0.55
C HIS A 34 11.29 -15.93 -0.55
N ILE A 35 10.01 -15.89 -0.19
CA ILE A 35 8.92 -15.67 -1.13
C ILE A 35 8.45 -14.23 -0.94
N THR A 36 8.45 -13.45 -2.02
CA THR A 36 7.94 -12.08 -1.99
C THR A 36 6.42 -12.12 -1.93
N VAL A 37 5.85 -11.38 -0.98
CA VAL A 37 4.39 -11.30 -0.83
C VAL A 37 3.96 -9.85 -1.03
N VAL A 38 3.03 -9.63 -1.95
CA VAL A 38 2.42 -8.32 -2.19
C VAL A 38 0.97 -8.39 -1.73
N VAL A 39 0.60 -7.53 -0.80
CA VAL A 39 -0.77 -7.46 -0.28
C VAL A 39 -1.39 -6.14 -0.70
N VAL A 40 -2.54 -6.20 -1.36
CA VAL A 40 -3.31 -5.01 -1.76
C VAL A 40 -4.52 -4.92 -0.83
N THR A 41 -4.63 -3.82 -0.09
CA THR A 41 -5.71 -3.67 0.87
C THR A 41 -6.07 -2.20 1.11
N HIS A 42 -7.33 -1.95 1.49
CA HIS A 42 -7.82 -0.64 1.94
C HIS A 42 -7.83 -0.53 3.47
N GLU A 43 -7.41 -1.57 4.19
CA GLU A 43 -7.44 -1.57 5.65
C GLU A 43 -6.22 -0.84 6.23
N HIS A 44 -6.29 0.47 6.33
CA HIS A 44 -5.18 1.33 6.76
C HIS A 44 -4.68 1.01 8.16
N GLU A 45 -5.58 0.74 9.10
CA GLU A 45 -5.17 0.40 10.47
C GLU A 45 -4.35 -0.88 10.52
N LEU A 46 -4.75 -1.88 9.76
CA LEU A 46 -4.03 -3.15 9.67
C LEU A 46 -2.63 -2.93 9.09
N VAL A 47 -2.54 -2.13 8.03
CA VAL A 47 -1.26 -1.80 7.38
C VAL A 47 -0.32 -1.11 8.36
N HIS A 48 -0.82 -0.13 9.13
CA HIS A 48 0.01 0.58 10.12
C HIS A 48 0.48 -0.33 11.23
N LYS A 49 -0.36 -1.24 11.72
CA LYS A 49 0.02 -2.19 12.76
C LYS A 49 1.13 -3.13 12.27
N LEU A 50 1.01 -3.60 11.02
CA LEU A 50 2.00 -4.49 10.43
C LEU A 50 3.33 -3.77 10.17
N ALA A 51 3.28 -2.53 9.71
CA ALA A 51 4.48 -1.74 9.49
C ALA A 51 5.26 -1.54 10.79
N ALA A 52 4.55 -1.28 11.90
CA ALA A 52 5.17 -1.11 13.21
C ALA A 52 5.81 -2.41 13.72
N LYS A 53 5.19 -3.55 13.43
CA LYS A 53 5.67 -4.86 13.92
C LYS A 53 6.77 -5.46 13.04
N TYR A 54 6.64 -5.36 11.72
CA TYR A 54 7.50 -6.08 10.77
C TYR A 54 8.35 -5.18 9.88
N ASN A 55 8.19 -3.88 9.98
CA ASN A 55 8.93 -2.91 9.14
C ASN A 55 8.70 -3.15 7.63
N ASN A 56 7.47 -3.44 7.27
CA ASN A 56 7.10 -3.70 5.87
C ASN A 56 7.16 -2.43 5.03
N ARG A 57 7.48 -2.61 3.74
CA ARG A 57 7.38 -1.54 2.77
C ARG A 57 5.92 -1.28 2.45
N ILE A 58 5.51 -0.01 2.52
CA ILE A 58 4.15 0.41 2.20
C ILE A 58 4.17 1.37 1.02
N ILE A 59 3.42 1.03 -0.01
CA ILE A 59 3.22 1.89 -1.18
C ILE A 59 1.75 2.30 -1.20
N THR A 60 1.50 3.60 -1.14
CA THR A 60 0.14 4.15 -1.16
C THR A 60 -0.20 4.67 -2.54
N LEU A 61 -1.35 4.26 -3.06
CA LEU A 61 -1.84 4.71 -4.35
C LEU A 61 -3.02 5.67 -4.15
N ALA A 62 -3.03 6.75 -4.91
CA ALA A 62 -4.12 7.71 -4.90
C ALA A 62 -4.20 8.39 -6.26
N ASN A 63 -5.41 8.57 -6.76
CA ASN A 63 -5.66 9.23 -8.07
C ASN A 63 -4.85 8.62 -9.22
N GLY A 64 -4.68 7.30 -9.20
CA GLY A 64 -3.94 6.59 -10.24
C GLY A 64 -2.43 6.74 -10.18
N HIS A 65 -1.90 7.31 -9.10
CA HIS A 65 -0.47 7.56 -8.93
C HIS A 65 0.03 6.99 -7.62
N VAL A 66 1.35 6.80 -7.51
CA VAL A 66 1.99 6.43 -6.25
C VAL A 66 2.08 7.70 -5.40
N ALA A 67 1.30 7.75 -4.32
CA ALA A 67 1.25 8.90 -3.42
C ALA A 67 2.37 8.88 -2.38
N SER A 68 2.82 7.70 -1.98
CA SER A 68 3.94 7.56 -1.05
C SER A 68 4.53 6.16 -1.14
N ASP A 69 5.77 6.04 -0.72
CA ASP A 69 6.49 4.78 -0.68
C ASP A 69 7.48 4.86 0.48
N THR A 70 7.37 3.95 1.45
CA THR A 70 8.24 4.00 2.63
C THR A 70 9.71 3.75 2.31
N ALA A 71 10.00 3.09 1.19
CA ALA A 71 11.38 2.87 0.74
C ALA A 71 11.95 4.06 -0.03
N HIS A 72 11.09 4.98 -0.49
CA HIS A 72 11.48 6.16 -1.29
C HIS A 72 10.71 7.39 -0.82
N PRO A 73 11.17 8.06 0.26
CA PRO A 73 10.43 9.19 0.85
C PRO A 73 10.17 10.35 -0.11
N GLU A 74 11.03 10.55 -1.11
CA GLU A 74 10.90 11.61 -2.11
C GLU A 74 9.63 11.50 -2.95
N VAL A 75 9.04 10.31 -3.04
CA VAL A 75 7.83 10.07 -3.83
C VAL A 75 6.66 10.91 -3.30
N ALA A 76 6.55 11.07 -1.98
CA ALA A 76 5.46 11.85 -1.38
C ALA A 76 5.47 13.31 -1.86
N GLN A 77 6.65 13.90 -1.96
CA GLN A 77 6.78 15.28 -2.46
C GLN A 77 6.47 15.36 -3.95
N GLU A 78 6.93 14.41 -4.74
CA GLU A 78 6.63 14.35 -6.17
C GLU A 78 5.12 14.25 -6.40
N TYR A 79 4.43 13.47 -5.60
CA TYR A 79 2.98 13.36 -5.69
C TYR A 79 2.29 14.68 -5.35
N GLU A 80 2.72 15.36 -4.30
CA GLU A 80 2.15 16.66 -3.91
C GLU A 80 2.33 17.68 -5.02
N GLU A 81 3.48 17.73 -5.67
CA GLU A 81 3.76 18.63 -6.79
C GLU A 81 2.86 18.33 -7.99
N TRP A 82 2.69 17.06 -8.30
CA TRP A 82 1.79 16.63 -9.37
C TRP A 82 0.35 17.04 -9.07
N LEU A 83 -0.09 16.81 -7.83
CA LEU A 83 -1.45 17.13 -7.41
C LEU A 83 -1.74 18.63 -7.49
N ALA A 84 -0.80 19.46 -7.07
CA ALA A 84 -0.91 20.91 -7.15
C ALA A 84 -1.01 21.40 -8.60
N ALA A 85 -0.20 20.85 -9.50
CA ALA A 85 -0.25 21.17 -10.92
C ALA A 85 -1.59 20.78 -11.53
N ARG A 86 -2.14 19.65 -11.14
CA ARG A 86 -3.44 19.16 -11.63
C ARG A 86 -4.57 20.06 -11.16
N GLN A 87 -4.54 20.54 -9.93
CA GLN A 87 -5.55 21.47 -9.41
C GLN A 87 -5.55 22.80 -10.16
N ASN A 88 -4.38 23.30 -10.51
CA ASN A 88 -4.26 24.52 -11.32
C ASN A 88 -4.86 24.32 -12.71
N ASP A 89 -4.63 23.20 -13.33
CA ASP A 89 -5.21 22.88 -14.64
C ASP A 89 -6.74 22.80 -14.56
N ASP A 90 -7.28 22.23 -13.50
CA ASP A 90 -8.72 22.16 -13.27
C ASP A 90 -9.33 23.55 -13.09
N GLU A 91 -8.63 24.47 -12.43
CA GLU A 91 -9.08 25.87 -12.29
C GLU A 91 -9.17 26.57 -13.65
N TYR A 92 -8.22 26.33 -14.53
CA TYR A 92 -8.26 26.89 -15.89
C TYR A 92 -9.45 26.38 -16.69
N GLU A 93 -9.81 25.14 -16.53
CA GLU A 93 -10.96 24.56 -17.21
C GLU A 93 -12.28 25.20 -16.80
N TYR A 94 -12.40 25.59 -15.54
CA TYR A 94 -13.61 26.20 -15.01
C TYR A 94 -13.79 27.66 -15.46
N GLU A 95 -12.74 28.34 -15.83
CA GLU A 95 -12.81 29.72 -16.29
C GLU A 95 -13.32 29.86 -17.73
N ASP A 96 -13.25 28.79 -18.49
CA ASP A 96 -13.74 28.78 -19.86
C ASP A 96 -15.27 28.66 -19.92
#